data_8f8f931a3f0c4bdef0c42f3e59c91a49
#
_entry.id   8f8f931a3f0c4bdef0c42f3e59c91a49
#
_cell.length_a   1.000
_cell.length_b   1.000
_cell.length_c   1.000
_cell.angle_alpha   90.00
_cell.angle_beta   90.00
_cell.angle_gamma   90.00
#
_symmetry.space_group_name_H-M   'P 1'
#
loop_
_entity.id
_entity.type
_entity.pdbx_description
1 polymer ?
#
loop_
_entity_poly.entity_id
_entity_poly.type
_entity_poly.pdbx_seq_one_letter_code
_entity_poly.pdbx_strand_id
1 'polypeptide(L)'
;MRPKHTVADILEIEQLQLKSLGLTSWHHRALHAIRRCRTKAMGGHIDKCDCCHKLHISYNSCRNRHCPTCQGHKREEWIRAREDELLNVPYFHVVFTLPSEFNSYALSHGKIVYSSLFKAAWQTLQQFGDNPKHLGGRMGMIAVLHTWGQNLSLHPHLHCIVPGGGLSKAGKWKKAKNHGKYLFNVKSMSQVFRSKYVAELRKSELKIPQKVYNAVFSKKWVVYAKQPFRSPKYVIEYLGRYTHKIAISNHRIANVNRKDRRVTFTAKEYRHGGRKTSLTLSTQEFIRRFALHILPKGFTRIRHYGILSSTWKKEKLPKLQAELATKKIEINKTKEPLCIADALFVKKENCIQFSCLMDVGLL
;
A
#
# COMPACT_ATOMS: atom_id res chain seq x y z
N MET A 1 -9.54 18.00 -8.34
CA MET A 1 -10.98 18.11 -7.99
C MET A 1 -11.23 17.39 -6.68
N ARG A 2 -11.90 18.01 -5.69
CA ARG A 2 -12.22 17.34 -4.40
C ARG A 2 -13.28 16.25 -4.63
N PRO A 3 -13.20 15.10 -3.93
CA PRO A 3 -14.23 14.07 -4.05
C PRO A 3 -15.55 14.55 -3.47
N LYS A 4 -16.67 14.28 -4.18
CA LYS A 4 -18.01 14.68 -3.76
C LYS A 4 -18.48 13.96 -2.49
N HIS A 5 -18.04 12.71 -2.32
CA HIS A 5 -18.37 11.84 -1.19
C HIS A 5 -17.12 11.24 -0.59
N THR A 6 -17.13 11.03 0.73
CA THR A 6 -15.99 10.48 1.47
C THR A 6 -16.39 9.28 2.33
N VAL A 7 -15.41 8.50 2.76
CA VAL A 7 -15.64 7.45 3.76
C VAL A 7 -16.12 8.07 5.09
N ALA A 8 -15.70 9.29 5.42
CA ALA A 8 -16.16 9.99 6.61
C ALA A 8 -17.66 10.26 6.58
N ASP A 9 -18.24 10.64 5.42
CA ASP A 9 -19.68 10.86 5.25
C ASP A 9 -20.49 9.59 5.51
N ILE A 10 -19.97 8.44 5.09
CA ILE A 10 -20.61 7.15 5.31
C ILE A 10 -20.57 6.77 6.79
N LEU A 11 -19.43 7.02 7.45
CA LEU A 11 -19.25 6.77 8.88
C LEU A 11 -20.15 7.67 9.74
N GLU A 12 -20.48 8.87 9.27
CA GLU A 12 -21.39 9.78 9.94
C GLU A 12 -22.83 9.25 9.93
N ILE A 13 -23.28 8.66 8.81
CA ILE A 13 -24.62 8.06 8.69
C ILE A 13 -24.80 6.90 9.69
N GLU A 14 -23.74 6.11 9.92
CA GLU A 14 -23.79 4.91 10.77
C GLU A 14 -23.26 5.11 12.19
N GLN A 15 -23.07 6.34 12.64
CA GLN A 15 -22.42 6.64 13.91
C GLN A 15 -23.00 5.85 15.10
N LEU A 16 -24.31 5.79 15.21
CA LEU A 16 -25.00 5.12 16.33
C LEU A 16 -24.95 3.58 16.21
N GLN A 17 -24.82 3.05 15.00
CA GLN A 17 -24.90 1.62 14.73
C GLN A 17 -23.53 0.94 14.58
N LEU A 18 -22.42 1.69 14.64
CA LEU A 18 -21.08 1.10 14.57
C LEU A 18 -20.83 0.04 15.64
N LYS A 19 -21.45 0.17 16.82
CA LYS A 19 -21.30 -0.79 17.93
C LYS A 19 -21.86 -2.17 17.60
N SER A 20 -22.93 -2.27 16.78
CA SER A 20 -23.57 -3.54 16.40
C SER A 20 -22.81 -4.35 15.35
N LEU A 21 -21.76 -3.79 14.75
CA LEU A 21 -20.98 -4.45 13.67
C LEU A 21 -19.95 -5.49 14.17
N GLY A 22 -19.91 -5.79 15.47
CA GLY A 22 -18.96 -6.78 16.03
C GLY A 22 -17.48 -6.40 15.86
N LEU A 23 -17.18 -5.11 15.76
CA LEU A 23 -15.83 -4.59 15.54
C LEU A 23 -15.05 -4.48 16.86
N THR A 24 -13.74 -4.70 16.81
CA THR A 24 -12.87 -4.52 17.98
C THR A 24 -12.69 -3.04 18.34
N SER A 25 -12.26 -2.77 19.57
CA SER A 25 -11.96 -1.40 20.04
C SER A 25 -10.92 -0.69 19.13
N TRP A 26 -9.99 -1.45 18.52
CA TRP A 26 -9.01 -0.91 17.56
C TRP A 26 -9.68 -0.46 16.27
N HIS A 27 -10.64 -1.22 15.75
CA HIS A 27 -11.43 -0.81 14.58
C HIS A 27 -12.20 0.46 14.87
N HIS A 28 -12.89 0.53 16.00
CA HIS A 28 -13.64 1.71 16.43
C HIS A 28 -12.76 2.96 16.53
N ARG A 29 -11.56 2.86 17.13
CA ARG A 29 -10.61 3.98 17.18
C ARG A 29 -10.20 4.46 15.79
N ALA A 30 -9.92 3.54 14.88
CA ALA A 30 -9.53 3.90 13.51
C ALA A 30 -10.68 4.56 12.74
N LEU A 31 -11.89 4.01 12.81
CA LEU A 31 -13.08 4.56 12.16
C LEU A 31 -13.47 5.94 12.73
N HIS A 32 -13.41 6.09 14.05
CA HIS A 32 -13.65 7.37 14.72
C HIS A 32 -12.65 8.44 14.29
N ALA A 33 -11.36 8.10 14.23
CA ALA A 33 -10.32 9.01 13.74
C ALA A 33 -10.55 9.42 12.26
N ILE A 34 -10.97 8.48 11.40
CA ILE A 34 -11.28 8.76 9.99
C ILE A 34 -12.49 9.69 9.86
N ARG A 35 -13.53 9.46 10.64
CA ARG A 35 -14.75 10.28 10.66
C ARG A 35 -14.44 11.73 11.00
N ARG A 36 -13.60 11.97 12.02
CA ARG A 36 -13.22 13.32 12.49
C ARG A 36 -12.14 13.99 11.65
N CYS A 37 -11.53 13.27 10.70
CA CYS A 37 -10.40 13.78 9.92
C CYS A 37 -10.72 15.06 9.16
N ARG A 38 -9.94 16.11 9.39
CA ARG A 38 -10.10 17.44 8.80
C ARG A 38 -11.47 18.08 9.08
N THR A 39 -11.94 17.93 10.30
CA THR A 39 -13.11 18.63 10.84
C THR A 39 -12.70 19.46 12.05
N LYS A 40 -13.58 20.37 12.49
CA LYS A 40 -13.39 21.18 13.72
C LYS A 40 -13.05 20.33 14.96
N ALA A 41 -13.53 19.09 15.03
CA ALA A 41 -13.25 18.16 16.12
C ALA A 41 -11.78 17.69 16.21
N MET A 42 -10.93 18.06 15.26
CA MET A 42 -9.47 17.79 15.26
C MET A 42 -8.64 19.04 15.59
N GLY A 43 -9.29 20.17 15.88
CA GLY A 43 -8.61 21.46 15.93
C GLY A 43 -8.10 21.88 14.55
N GLY A 44 -7.41 22.99 14.48
CA GLY A 44 -6.88 23.52 13.23
C GLY A 44 -6.06 24.77 13.45
N HIS A 45 -5.72 25.43 12.35
CA HIS A 45 -5.03 26.71 12.32
C HIS A 45 -5.63 27.60 11.23
N ILE A 46 -5.40 28.89 11.37
CA ILE A 46 -5.82 29.89 10.39
C ILE A 46 -4.56 30.31 9.61
N ASP A 47 -4.62 30.09 8.31
CA ASP A 47 -3.59 30.54 7.37
C ASP A 47 -4.04 31.87 6.75
N LYS A 48 -3.14 32.82 6.62
CA LYS A 48 -3.33 34.06 5.87
C LYS A 48 -2.50 34.01 4.59
N CYS A 49 -3.11 34.31 3.47
CA CYS A 49 -2.38 34.43 2.21
C CYS A 49 -1.63 35.76 2.15
N ASP A 50 -0.32 35.73 1.98
CA ASP A 50 0.52 36.93 1.95
C ASP A 50 0.24 37.83 0.74
N CYS A 51 -0.31 37.29 -0.36
CA CYS A 51 -0.61 38.04 -1.56
C CYS A 51 -2.01 38.68 -1.56
N CYS A 52 -3.04 37.92 -1.20
CA CYS A 52 -4.43 38.39 -1.25
C CYS A 52 -5.06 38.59 0.12
N HIS A 53 -4.31 38.40 1.20
CA HIS A 53 -4.68 38.53 2.61
C HIS A 53 -5.94 37.74 3.03
N LYS A 54 -6.42 36.82 2.20
CA LYS A 54 -7.54 35.94 2.53
C LYS A 54 -7.16 34.96 3.63
N LEU A 55 -8.07 34.77 4.58
CA LEU A 55 -7.93 33.80 5.65
C LEU A 55 -8.50 32.45 5.19
N HIS A 56 -7.82 31.37 5.58
CA HIS A 56 -8.23 30.00 5.34
C HIS A 56 -8.10 29.15 6.60
N ILE A 57 -9.17 28.49 7.00
CA ILE A 57 -9.13 27.57 8.13
C ILE A 57 -8.70 26.20 7.64
N SER A 58 -7.59 25.72 8.17
CA SER A 58 -7.00 24.40 7.90
C SER A 58 -7.20 23.49 9.11
N TYR A 59 -8.12 22.52 9.01
CA TYR A 59 -8.33 21.56 10.08
C TYR A 59 -7.30 20.44 10.06
N ASN A 60 -6.87 20.01 11.26
CA ASN A 60 -5.87 18.99 11.47
C ASN A 60 -6.28 17.62 10.90
N SER A 61 -5.31 16.88 10.39
CA SER A 61 -5.51 15.56 9.85
C SER A 61 -5.40 14.48 10.93
N CYS A 62 -6.17 13.40 10.82
CA CYS A 62 -6.14 12.28 11.78
C CYS A 62 -4.85 11.45 11.71
N ARG A 63 -4.00 11.63 10.72
CA ARG A 63 -2.76 10.88 10.44
C ARG A 63 -2.92 9.36 10.44
N ASN A 64 -4.16 8.85 10.42
CA ASN A 64 -4.43 7.42 10.43
C ASN A 64 -4.04 6.79 9.09
N ARG A 65 -3.29 5.69 9.12
CA ARG A 65 -2.82 5.00 7.92
C ARG A 65 -3.91 4.35 7.07
N HIS A 66 -5.14 4.26 7.57
CA HIS A 66 -6.31 3.75 6.84
C HIS A 66 -7.21 4.88 6.32
N CYS A 67 -6.88 6.15 6.60
CA CYS A 67 -7.68 7.29 6.19
C CYS A 67 -7.50 7.64 4.72
N PRO A 68 -8.57 7.62 3.90
CA PRO A 68 -8.48 7.99 2.49
C PRO A 68 -7.99 9.41 2.22
N THR A 69 -8.26 10.32 3.13
CA THR A 69 -7.89 11.73 3.01
C THR A 69 -6.42 11.98 3.34
N CYS A 70 -5.86 11.25 4.34
CA CYS A 70 -4.49 11.48 4.80
C CYS A 70 -3.40 10.83 3.93
N GLN A 71 -3.72 9.77 3.16
CA GLN A 71 -2.70 8.95 2.52
C GLN A 71 -2.07 9.58 1.27
N GLY A 72 -2.67 10.61 0.67
CA GLY A 72 -2.13 11.28 -0.52
C GLY A 72 -0.74 11.88 -0.27
N HIS A 73 -0.62 12.71 0.75
CA HIS A 73 0.64 13.40 1.10
C HIS A 73 1.76 12.41 1.51
N LYS A 74 1.45 11.47 2.40
CA LYS A 74 2.42 10.44 2.83
C LYS A 74 2.94 9.56 1.68
N ARG A 75 2.13 9.39 0.65
CA ARG A 75 2.56 8.68 -0.57
C ARG A 75 3.69 9.41 -1.29
N GLU A 76 3.58 10.72 -1.43
CA GLU A 76 4.59 11.53 -2.12
C GLU A 76 5.91 11.58 -1.34
N GLU A 77 5.85 11.78 -0.03
CA GLU A 77 7.03 11.72 0.85
C GLU A 77 7.73 10.37 0.73
N TRP A 78 6.96 9.28 0.75
CA TRP A 78 7.53 7.94 0.63
C TRP A 78 8.15 7.70 -0.74
N ILE A 79 7.52 8.17 -1.83
CA ILE A 79 8.04 8.08 -3.19
C ILE A 79 9.40 8.76 -3.27
N ARG A 80 9.50 10.02 -2.85
CA ARG A 80 10.75 10.79 -2.87
C ARG A 80 11.87 10.07 -2.12
N ALA A 81 11.57 9.57 -0.92
CA ALA A 81 12.56 8.83 -0.13
C ALA A 81 13.02 7.52 -0.80
N ARG A 82 12.21 6.92 -1.69
CA ARG A 82 12.61 5.69 -2.40
C ARG A 82 13.32 5.96 -3.73
N GLU A 83 13.13 7.13 -4.33
CA GLU A 83 13.85 7.53 -5.55
C GLU A 83 15.36 7.50 -5.32
N ASP A 84 15.83 7.97 -4.17
CA ASP A 84 17.23 7.96 -3.78
C ASP A 84 17.80 6.55 -3.52
N GLU A 85 16.94 5.55 -3.34
CA GLU A 85 17.34 4.17 -3.05
C GLU A 85 17.32 3.26 -4.27
N LEU A 86 16.98 3.76 -5.46
CA LEU A 86 16.95 2.96 -6.66
C LEU A 86 18.34 2.60 -7.17
N LEU A 87 18.43 1.40 -7.74
CA LEU A 87 19.57 0.94 -8.54
C LEU A 87 19.25 1.14 -10.02
N ASN A 88 20.27 1.39 -10.84
CA ASN A 88 20.12 1.47 -12.29
C ASN A 88 20.01 0.08 -12.93
N VAL A 89 18.97 -0.63 -12.55
CA VAL A 89 18.66 -1.99 -13.03
C VAL A 89 17.18 -2.12 -13.35
N PRO A 90 16.76 -3.08 -14.20
CA PRO A 90 15.35 -3.42 -14.36
C PRO A 90 14.74 -3.87 -13.04
N TYR A 91 13.46 -3.58 -12.83
CA TYR A 91 12.73 -4.01 -11.65
C TYR A 91 11.50 -4.82 -12.03
N PHE A 92 11.25 -5.90 -11.32
CA PHE A 92 10.09 -6.75 -11.49
C PHE A 92 9.03 -6.42 -10.45
N HIS A 93 7.78 -6.43 -10.88
CA HIS A 93 6.64 -6.46 -9.99
C HIS A 93 6.19 -7.91 -9.81
N VAL A 94 6.35 -8.43 -8.61
CA VAL A 94 5.93 -9.80 -8.25
C VAL A 94 4.78 -9.71 -7.26
N VAL A 95 3.72 -10.49 -7.48
CA VAL A 95 2.57 -10.57 -6.57
C VAL A 95 2.46 -11.98 -6.01
N PHE A 96 2.34 -12.09 -4.69
CA PHE A 96 2.06 -13.32 -3.97
C PHE A 96 0.68 -13.23 -3.34
N THR A 97 -0.24 -14.12 -3.70
CA THR A 97 -1.63 -14.09 -3.24
C THR A 97 -1.95 -15.30 -2.38
N LEU A 98 -2.65 -15.06 -1.26
CA LEU A 98 -3.16 -16.13 -0.41
C LEU A 98 -4.49 -16.69 -0.95
N PRO A 99 -4.70 -17.99 -0.88
CA PRO A 99 -6.01 -18.61 -1.10
C PRO A 99 -7.05 -18.14 -0.07
N SER A 100 -8.31 -18.07 -0.50
CA SER A 100 -9.43 -17.61 0.32
C SER A 100 -9.69 -18.45 1.58
N GLU A 101 -9.24 -19.69 1.59
CA GLU A 101 -9.31 -20.61 2.74
C GLU A 101 -8.61 -20.08 3.98
N PHE A 102 -7.66 -19.17 3.82
CA PHE A 102 -6.99 -18.51 4.94
C PHE A 102 -7.67 -17.22 5.40
N ASN A 103 -8.76 -16.78 4.75
CA ASN A 103 -9.39 -15.50 5.07
C ASN A 103 -9.94 -15.43 6.50
N SER A 104 -10.57 -16.51 7.00
CA SER A 104 -11.06 -16.57 8.39
C SER A 104 -9.94 -16.43 9.41
N TYR A 105 -8.81 -17.08 9.15
CA TYR A 105 -7.61 -16.98 9.98
C TYR A 105 -6.95 -15.60 9.89
N ALA A 106 -7.01 -14.96 8.72
CA ALA A 106 -6.51 -13.60 8.55
C ALA A 106 -7.32 -12.57 9.36
N LEU A 107 -8.61 -12.81 9.59
CA LEU A 107 -9.46 -11.98 10.43
C LEU A 107 -9.16 -12.15 11.93
N SER A 108 -9.04 -13.38 12.38
CA SER A 108 -8.82 -13.70 13.80
C SER A 108 -7.34 -13.55 14.24
N HIS A 109 -6.40 -13.96 13.39
CA HIS A 109 -4.97 -14.02 13.67
C HIS A 109 -4.12 -13.29 12.62
N GLY A 110 -4.55 -12.10 12.23
CA GLY A 110 -3.94 -11.34 11.12
C GLY A 110 -2.43 -11.10 11.26
N LYS A 111 -1.91 -10.92 12.48
CA LYS A 111 -0.46 -10.75 12.71
C LYS A 111 0.32 -11.98 12.24
N ILE A 112 -0.15 -13.19 12.57
CA ILE A 112 0.50 -14.47 12.22
C ILE A 112 0.40 -14.67 10.71
N VAL A 113 -0.81 -14.65 10.17
CA VAL A 113 -1.10 -14.90 8.75
C VAL A 113 -0.33 -13.96 7.83
N TYR A 114 -0.35 -12.66 8.13
CA TYR A 114 0.35 -11.68 7.28
C TYR A 114 1.88 -11.72 7.48
N SER A 115 2.38 -12.00 8.68
CA SER A 115 3.83 -12.14 8.89
C SER A 115 4.37 -13.37 8.18
N SER A 116 3.64 -14.49 8.22
CA SER A 116 3.97 -15.72 7.48
C SER A 116 3.97 -15.47 5.96
N LEU A 117 3.01 -14.65 5.46
CA LEU A 117 2.97 -14.26 4.05
C LEU A 117 4.23 -13.49 3.63
N PHE A 118 4.66 -12.50 4.40
CA PHE A 118 5.89 -11.76 4.13
C PHE A 118 7.12 -12.67 4.16
N LYS A 119 7.21 -13.54 5.15
CA LYS A 119 8.35 -14.44 5.35
C LYS A 119 8.46 -15.46 4.22
N ALA A 120 7.34 -16.10 3.87
CA ALA A 120 7.28 -17.08 2.79
C ALA A 120 7.61 -16.47 1.42
N ALA A 121 7.11 -15.27 1.12
CA ALA A 121 7.41 -14.56 -0.12
C ALA A 121 8.92 -14.24 -0.23
N TRP A 122 9.51 -13.73 0.86
CA TRP A 122 10.95 -13.45 0.90
C TRP A 122 11.78 -14.73 0.77
N GLN A 123 11.48 -15.78 1.55
CA GLN A 123 12.18 -17.06 1.49
C GLN A 123 12.09 -17.71 0.10
N THR A 124 10.96 -17.51 -0.61
CA THR A 124 10.81 -17.99 -1.99
C THR A 124 11.79 -17.28 -2.91
N LEU A 125 11.80 -15.95 -2.92
CA LEU A 125 12.73 -15.20 -3.76
C LEU A 125 14.18 -15.44 -3.40
N GLN A 126 14.49 -15.56 -2.11
CA GLN A 126 15.84 -15.86 -1.63
C GLN A 126 16.31 -17.23 -2.12
N GLN A 127 15.48 -18.26 -2.02
CA GLN A 127 15.84 -19.62 -2.48
C GLN A 127 16.18 -19.63 -3.98
N PHE A 128 15.41 -18.92 -4.80
CA PHE A 128 15.70 -18.80 -6.24
C PHE A 128 16.92 -17.91 -6.50
N GLY A 129 17.07 -16.84 -5.72
CA GLY A 129 18.19 -15.90 -5.85
C GLY A 129 19.53 -16.54 -5.49
N ASP A 130 19.60 -17.24 -4.37
CA ASP A 130 20.83 -17.86 -3.88
C ASP A 130 21.26 -19.08 -4.72
N ASN A 131 20.32 -19.71 -5.44
CA ASN A 131 20.62 -20.89 -6.26
C ASN A 131 21.43 -20.51 -7.51
N PRO A 132 22.67 -21.06 -7.69
CA PRO A 132 23.51 -20.77 -8.85
C PRO A 132 22.88 -21.15 -10.19
N LYS A 133 22.00 -22.16 -10.25
CA LYS A 133 21.27 -22.55 -11.46
C LYS A 133 20.28 -21.47 -11.94
N HIS A 134 19.86 -20.59 -11.04
CA HIS A 134 18.94 -19.49 -11.35
C HIS A 134 19.66 -18.16 -11.43
N LEU A 135 20.11 -17.59 -10.31
CA LEU A 135 20.80 -16.30 -10.25
C LEU A 135 22.17 -16.40 -9.59
N GLY A 136 22.28 -17.11 -8.46
CA GLY A 136 23.53 -17.22 -7.67
C GLY A 136 23.93 -15.87 -7.08
N GLY A 137 23.00 -15.09 -6.59
CA GLY A 137 23.24 -13.80 -6.00
C GLY A 137 22.16 -13.37 -4.98
N ARG A 138 22.60 -12.68 -3.93
CA ARG A 138 21.73 -12.15 -2.89
C ARG A 138 20.82 -11.07 -3.47
N MET A 139 19.54 -11.28 -3.40
CA MET A 139 18.52 -10.37 -3.93
C MET A 139 18.08 -9.31 -2.92
N GLY A 140 17.22 -8.40 -3.37
CA GLY A 140 16.45 -7.47 -2.54
C GLY A 140 14.97 -7.52 -2.87
N MET A 141 14.13 -7.08 -1.93
CA MET A 141 12.69 -6.97 -2.12
C MET A 141 12.12 -5.84 -1.27
N ILE A 142 11.25 -5.02 -1.85
CA ILE A 142 10.31 -4.17 -1.10
C ILE A 142 8.95 -4.80 -1.25
N ALA A 143 8.32 -5.21 -0.15
CA ALA A 143 7.01 -5.84 -0.14
C ALA A 143 5.97 -4.97 0.56
N VAL A 144 4.80 -4.84 -0.05
CA VAL A 144 3.65 -4.06 0.44
C VAL A 144 2.44 -4.96 0.58
N LEU A 145 1.88 -5.06 1.78
CA LEU A 145 0.67 -5.83 2.04
C LEU A 145 -0.58 -5.08 1.58
N HIS A 146 -1.39 -5.74 0.77
CA HIS A 146 -2.77 -5.39 0.50
C HIS A 146 -3.68 -6.51 1.01
N THR A 147 -4.81 -6.16 1.59
CA THR A 147 -5.77 -7.13 2.13
C THR A 147 -7.11 -7.12 1.39
N TRP A 148 -7.27 -6.30 0.36
CA TRP A 148 -8.55 -6.02 -0.31
C TRP A 148 -8.56 -6.39 -1.79
N GLY A 149 -9.72 -6.88 -2.25
CA GLY A 149 -10.13 -6.88 -3.64
C GLY A 149 -10.81 -5.57 -4.06
N GLN A 150 -11.14 -5.44 -5.33
CA GLN A 150 -11.80 -4.23 -5.87
C GLN A 150 -13.20 -3.97 -5.28
N ASN A 151 -13.88 -5.01 -4.86
CA ASN A 151 -15.21 -5.02 -4.22
C ASN A 151 -15.13 -4.93 -2.69
N LEU A 152 -13.96 -4.60 -2.12
CA LEU A 152 -13.70 -4.59 -0.68
C LEU A 152 -13.81 -5.98 -0.01
N SER A 153 -13.75 -7.08 -0.77
CA SER A 153 -13.60 -8.41 -0.17
C SER A 153 -12.20 -8.62 0.39
N LEU A 154 -12.07 -9.48 1.39
CA LEU A 154 -10.78 -9.86 1.94
C LEU A 154 -9.99 -10.69 0.92
N HIS A 155 -8.82 -10.18 0.53
CA HIS A 155 -7.95 -10.78 -0.48
C HIS A 155 -6.48 -10.45 -0.18
N PRO A 156 -5.88 -11.10 0.82
CA PRO A 156 -4.51 -10.79 1.23
C PRO A 156 -3.50 -11.16 0.15
N HIS A 157 -2.68 -10.17 -0.23
CA HIS A 157 -1.60 -10.36 -1.21
C HIS A 157 -0.49 -9.36 -0.99
N LEU A 158 0.72 -9.71 -1.42
CA LEU A 158 1.87 -8.82 -1.42
C LEU A 158 2.14 -8.30 -2.83
N HIS A 159 2.33 -7.00 -2.94
CA HIS A 159 3.00 -6.39 -4.07
C HIS A 159 4.48 -6.25 -3.74
N CYS A 160 5.31 -6.97 -4.47
CA CYS A 160 6.75 -6.98 -4.27
C CYS A 160 7.46 -6.31 -5.45
N ILE A 161 8.39 -5.42 -5.15
CA ILE A 161 9.33 -4.86 -6.12
C ILE A 161 10.68 -5.51 -5.88
N VAL A 162 11.20 -6.09 -6.94
CA VAL A 162 12.40 -6.93 -6.92
C VAL A 162 13.37 -6.43 -7.98
N PRO A 163 14.60 -6.00 -7.64
CA PRO A 163 15.62 -5.68 -8.62
C PRO A 163 15.92 -6.87 -9.54
N GLY A 164 16.15 -6.61 -10.81
CA GLY A 164 16.44 -7.63 -11.82
C GLY A 164 17.88 -8.17 -11.75
N GLY A 165 18.27 -8.61 -10.57
CA GLY A 165 19.59 -9.16 -10.29
C GLY A 165 19.83 -9.32 -8.80
N GLY A 166 21.09 -9.63 -8.46
CA GLY A 166 21.53 -9.81 -7.08
C GLY A 166 23.06 -9.72 -6.96
N LEU A 167 23.53 -9.58 -5.73
CA LEU A 167 24.93 -9.48 -5.40
C LEU A 167 25.53 -10.86 -5.17
N SER A 168 26.52 -11.23 -5.95
CA SER A 168 27.27 -12.50 -5.78
C SER A 168 28.03 -12.53 -4.45
N LYS A 169 28.52 -13.70 -4.04
CA LYS A 169 29.40 -13.83 -2.86
C LYS A 169 30.69 -12.99 -3.00
N ALA A 170 31.17 -12.81 -4.24
CA ALA A 170 32.34 -11.98 -4.53
C ALA A 170 32.02 -10.46 -4.62
N GLY A 171 30.82 -10.02 -4.22
CA GLY A 171 30.45 -8.62 -4.24
C GLY A 171 30.07 -8.06 -5.62
N LYS A 172 30.09 -8.85 -6.69
CA LYS A 172 29.78 -8.39 -8.06
C LYS A 172 28.29 -8.54 -8.37
N TRP A 173 27.73 -7.56 -9.10
CA TRP A 173 26.34 -7.62 -9.55
C TRP A 173 26.12 -8.70 -10.60
N LYS A 174 25.16 -9.58 -10.38
CA LYS A 174 24.67 -10.55 -11.35
C LYS A 174 23.31 -10.13 -11.88
N LYS A 175 23.19 -9.96 -13.19
CA LYS A 175 21.92 -9.63 -13.85
C LYS A 175 21.01 -10.88 -13.91
N ALA A 176 19.69 -10.67 -13.78
CA ALA A 176 18.70 -11.71 -14.07
C ALA A 176 18.80 -12.16 -15.54
N LYS A 177 18.28 -13.36 -15.85
CA LYS A 177 18.38 -13.98 -17.20
C LYS A 177 17.78 -13.09 -18.29
N ASN A 178 18.15 -13.36 -19.55
CA ASN A 178 17.72 -12.58 -20.72
C ASN A 178 17.97 -11.07 -20.57
N HIS A 179 19.19 -10.71 -20.18
CA HIS A 179 19.60 -9.30 -19.97
C HIS A 179 18.69 -8.56 -18.98
N GLY A 180 18.19 -9.26 -17.95
CA GLY A 180 17.32 -8.70 -16.93
C GLY A 180 15.82 -8.68 -17.30
N LYS A 181 15.43 -9.34 -18.39
CA LYS A 181 14.01 -9.41 -18.82
C LYS A 181 13.21 -10.56 -18.19
N TYR A 182 13.88 -11.54 -17.58
CA TYR A 182 13.26 -12.71 -16.97
C TYR A 182 13.80 -12.93 -15.55
N LEU A 183 12.90 -12.99 -14.57
CA LEU A 183 13.29 -13.23 -13.19
C LEU A 183 13.36 -14.73 -12.89
N PHE A 184 12.22 -15.38 -12.68
CA PHE A 184 12.11 -16.81 -12.37
C PHE A 184 10.82 -17.39 -12.92
N ASN A 185 10.76 -18.72 -13.04
CA ASN A 185 9.55 -19.43 -13.46
C ASN A 185 8.43 -19.28 -12.42
N VAL A 186 7.32 -18.70 -12.84
CA VAL A 186 6.17 -18.38 -11.95
C VAL A 186 5.54 -19.65 -11.36
N LYS A 187 5.45 -20.74 -12.13
CA LYS A 187 4.88 -22.01 -11.65
C LYS A 187 5.74 -22.59 -10.51
N SER A 188 7.06 -22.61 -10.71
CA SER A 188 8.00 -23.07 -9.68
C SER A 188 7.97 -22.16 -8.44
N MET A 189 7.95 -20.82 -8.61
CA MET A 189 7.78 -19.89 -7.50
C MET A 189 6.48 -20.14 -6.73
N SER A 190 5.38 -20.43 -7.42
CA SER A 190 4.08 -20.71 -6.78
C SER A 190 4.14 -21.96 -5.90
N GLN A 191 4.77 -23.03 -6.37
CA GLN A 191 4.92 -24.27 -5.60
C GLN A 191 5.80 -24.06 -4.35
N VAL A 192 6.93 -23.39 -4.50
CA VAL A 192 7.85 -23.09 -3.38
C VAL A 192 7.17 -22.14 -2.38
N PHE A 193 6.49 -21.11 -2.85
CA PHE A 193 5.76 -20.18 -2.00
C PHE A 193 4.69 -20.88 -1.16
N ARG A 194 3.89 -21.76 -1.76
CA ARG A 194 2.88 -22.57 -1.07
C ARG A 194 3.54 -23.39 0.06
N SER A 195 4.59 -24.12 -0.24
CA SER A 195 5.29 -24.96 0.74
C SER A 195 5.89 -24.14 1.87
N LYS A 196 6.55 -23.00 1.56
CA LYS A 196 7.13 -22.10 2.57
C LYS A 196 6.03 -21.49 3.46
N TYR A 197 4.93 -21.04 2.88
CA TYR A 197 3.84 -20.43 3.64
C TYR A 197 3.19 -21.42 4.61
N VAL A 198 2.88 -22.63 4.14
CA VAL A 198 2.31 -23.69 5.01
C VAL A 198 3.30 -24.09 6.09
N ALA A 199 4.60 -24.21 5.78
CA ALA A 199 5.63 -24.49 6.77
C ALA A 199 5.71 -23.41 7.85
N GLU A 200 5.62 -22.12 7.49
CA GLU A 200 5.60 -21.01 8.46
C GLU A 200 4.33 -21.02 9.32
N LEU A 201 3.16 -21.35 8.77
CA LEU A 201 1.95 -21.48 9.57
C LEU A 201 2.00 -22.66 10.54
N ARG A 202 2.55 -23.82 10.13
CA ARG A 202 2.70 -25.00 11.00
C ARG A 202 3.67 -24.75 12.16
N LYS A 203 4.63 -23.83 12.01
CA LYS A 203 5.54 -23.41 13.09
C LYS A 203 4.91 -22.43 14.07
N SER A 204 3.77 -21.84 13.71
CA SER A 204 3.07 -20.88 14.56
C SER A 204 2.13 -21.60 15.55
N GLU A 205 1.66 -20.83 16.52
CA GLU A 205 0.63 -21.26 17.47
C GLU A 205 -0.77 -21.46 16.86
N LEU A 206 -0.93 -21.08 15.58
CA LEU A 206 -2.22 -21.11 14.89
C LEU A 206 -2.64 -22.53 14.50
N LYS A 207 -3.66 -23.04 15.17
CA LYS A 207 -4.22 -24.36 14.88
C LYS A 207 -5.12 -24.30 13.65
N ILE A 208 -4.66 -24.90 12.55
CA ILE A 208 -5.41 -25.01 11.28
C ILE A 208 -5.71 -26.48 11.02
N PRO A 209 -6.98 -26.87 10.83
CA PRO A 209 -7.36 -28.25 10.54
C PRO A 209 -6.69 -28.77 9.26
N GLN A 210 -6.33 -30.06 9.25
CA GLN A 210 -5.67 -30.71 8.11
C GLN A 210 -6.49 -30.59 6.81
N LYS A 211 -7.82 -30.60 6.91
CA LYS A 211 -8.70 -30.41 5.75
C LYS A 211 -8.45 -29.09 4.98
N VAL A 212 -8.09 -28.01 5.71
CA VAL A 212 -7.76 -26.73 5.08
C VAL A 212 -6.45 -26.82 4.32
N TYR A 213 -5.42 -27.46 4.92
CA TYR A 213 -4.16 -27.72 4.22
C TYR A 213 -4.37 -28.58 2.96
N ASN A 214 -5.16 -29.64 3.04
CA ASN A 214 -5.49 -30.47 1.87
C ASN A 214 -6.16 -29.64 0.76
N ALA A 215 -7.14 -28.80 1.11
CA ALA A 215 -7.83 -27.94 0.17
C ALA A 215 -6.91 -26.91 -0.51
N VAL A 216 -5.94 -26.33 0.21
CA VAL A 216 -5.00 -25.37 -0.40
C VAL A 216 -3.89 -26.07 -1.20
N PHE A 217 -3.54 -27.32 -0.89
CA PHE A 217 -2.57 -28.08 -1.68
C PHE A 217 -3.16 -28.61 -2.99
N SER A 218 -4.46 -28.87 -3.09
CA SER A 218 -5.13 -29.25 -4.33
C SER A 218 -5.27 -28.10 -5.34
N LYS A 219 -5.06 -26.84 -4.91
CA LYS A 219 -5.22 -25.65 -5.76
C LYS A 219 -3.87 -25.11 -6.25
N LYS A 220 -3.92 -24.48 -7.43
CA LYS A 220 -2.79 -23.65 -7.92
C LYS A 220 -2.81 -22.32 -7.18
N TRP A 221 -1.70 -21.97 -6.54
CA TRP A 221 -1.58 -20.65 -5.91
C TRP A 221 -1.19 -19.61 -6.94
N VAL A 222 -1.65 -18.38 -6.72
CA VAL A 222 -1.39 -17.29 -7.64
C VAL A 222 -0.11 -16.56 -7.23
N VAL A 223 0.92 -16.76 -8.06
CA VAL A 223 2.10 -15.89 -8.11
C VAL A 223 2.13 -15.28 -9.50
N TYR A 224 2.31 -13.98 -9.56
CA TYR A 224 2.38 -13.23 -10.81
C TYR A 224 3.67 -12.42 -10.85
N ALA A 225 4.39 -12.50 -11.95
CA ALA A 225 5.57 -11.67 -12.18
C ALA A 225 5.39 -10.92 -13.51
N LYS A 226 5.31 -9.61 -13.42
CA LYS A 226 5.22 -8.73 -14.59
C LYS A 226 6.62 -8.52 -15.16
N GLN A 227 6.69 -8.36 -16.48
CA GLN A 227 7.92 -7.93 -17.16
C GLN A 227 8.48 -6.65 -16.52
N PRO A 228 9.81 -6.47 -16.55
CA PRO A 228 10.46 -5.37 -15.87
C PRO A 228 10.00 -4.02 -16.42
N PHE A 229 10.01 -3.04 -15.57
CA PHE A 229 9.78 -1.65 -15.95
C PHE A 229 10.93 -1.16 -16.83
N ARG A 230 10.60 -0.35 -17.83
CA ARG A 230 11.61 0.20 -18.78
C ARG A 230 12.63 1.10 -18.11
N SER A 231 12.28 1.77 -17.02
CA SER A 231 13.22 2.60 -16.24
C SER A 231 12.89 2.59 -14.74
N PRO A 232 13.86 2.89 -13.86
CA PRO A 232 13.66 3.04 -12.43
C PRO A 232 12.57 4.04 -12.06
N LYS A 233 12.42 5.16 -12.79
CA LYS A 233 11.39 6.18 -12.56
C LYS A 233 9.97 5.59 -12.61
N TYR A 234 9.67 4.74 -13.60
CA TYR A 234 8.35 4.08 -13.69
C TYR A 234 8.08 3.11 -12.55
N VAL A 235 9.13 2.54 -11.94
CA VAL A 235 9.01 1.68 -10.75
C VAL A 235 8.45 2.48 -9.59
N ILE A 236 8.98 3.67 -9.37
CA ILE A 236 8.58 4.54 -8.25
C ILE A 236 7.16 5.05 -8.42
N GLU A 237 6.81 5.54 -9.60
CA GLU A 237 5.43 5.94 -9.89
C GLU A 237 4.46 4.78 -9.67
N TYR A 238 4.86 3.59 -10.10
CA TYR A 238 4.08 2.37 -9.92
C TYR A 238 3.97 1.98 -8.44
N LEU A 239 5.08 2.00 -7.70
CA LEU A 239 5.10 1.76 -6.25
C LEU A 239 4.21 2.74 -5.50
N GLY A 240 4.27 4.02 -5.85
CA GLY A 240 3.42 5.04 -5.25
C GLY A 240 1.93 4.74 -5.37
N ARG A 241 1.53 4.00 -6.42
CA ARG A 241 0.14 3.54 -6.58
C ARG A 241 -0.26 2.46 -5.58
N TYR A 242 0.71 1.71 -5.00
CA TYR A 242 0.43 0.57 -4.12
C TYR A 242 0.80 0.82 -2.66
N THR A 243 1.83 1.60 -2.39
CA THR A 243 2.39 1.75 -1.03
C THR A 243 1.46 2.44 -0.05
N HIS A 244 0.77 3.51 -0.49
CA HIS A 244 -0.19 4.25 0.32
C HIS A 244 -1.63 4.03 -0.13
N LYS A 245 -1.85 3.01 -0.98
CA LYS A 245 -3.19 2.62 -1.35
C LYS A 245 -3.91 2.04 -0.13
N ILE A 246 -5.12 2.47 0.06
CA ILE A 246 -6.07 1.98 1.05
C ILE A 246 -7.15 1.16 0.36
N ALA A 247 -7.98 0.48 1.10
CA ALA A 247 -9.02 -0.39 0.57
C ALA A 247 -9.90 0.31 -0.48
N ILE A 248 -10.23 1.58 -0.24
CA ILE A 248 -10.95 2.44 -1.19
C ILE A 248 -10.47 3.89 -1.06
N SER A 249 -10.31 4.59 -2.19
CA SER A 249 -10.14 6.05 -2.20
C SER A 249 -11.49 6.74 -2.29
N ASN A 250 -11.60 7.95 -1.74
CA ASN A 250 -12.84 8.74 -1.80
C ASN A 250 -13.31 8.98 -3.25
N HIS A 251 -12.40 9.12 -4.21
CA HIS A 251 -12.72 9.27 -5.64
C HIS A 251 -13.44 8.07 -6.27
N ARG A 252 -13.42 6.90 -5.62
CA ARG A 252 -14.16 5.73 -6.09
C ARG A 252 -15.62 5.73 -5.62
N ILE A 253 -15.96 6.54 -4.63
CA ILE A 253 -17.32 6.66 -4.10
C ILE A 253 -18.10 7.57 -5.07
N ALA A 254 -19.00 6.96 -5.83
CA ALA A 254 -19.78 7.65 -6.85
C ALA A 254 -21.01 8.34 -6.25
N ASN A 255 -21.69 7.66 -5.30
CA ASN A 255 -22.88 8.20 -4.65
C ASN A 255 -23.04 7.67 -3.22
N VAL A 256 -23.59 8.51 -2.34
CA VAL A 256 -24.01 8.17 -0.98
C VAL A 256 -25.45 8.64 -0.79
N ASN A 257 -26.38 7.70 -0.81
CA ASN A 257 -27.79 7.96 -0.52
C ASN A 257 -28.03 7.83 0.98
N ARG A 258 -28.24 8.98 1.65
CA ARG A 258 -28.45 9.03 3.10
C ARG A 258 -29.80 8.47 3.52
N LYS A 259 -30.87 8.70 2.71
CA LYS A 259 -32.23 8.25 3.00
C LYS A 259 -32.32 6.72 2.98
N ASP A 260 -31.81 6.11 1.92
CA ASP A 260 -31.86 4.65 1.72
C ASP A 260 -30.66 3.94 2.34
N ARG A 261 -29.73 4.67 2.96
CA ARG A 261 -28.50 4.17 3.58
C ARG A 261 -27.70 3.27 2.63
N ARG A 262 -27.47 3.74 1.40
CA ARG A 262 -26.76 3.04 0.34
C ARG A 262 -25.57 3.80 -0.16
N VAL A 263 -24.52 3.05 -0.50
CA VAL A 263 -23.27 3.56 -1.08
C VAL A 263 -23.01 2.90 -2.39
N THR A 264 -22.80 3.68 -3.45
CA THR A 264 -22.39 3.19 -4.77
C THR A 264 -20.95 3.62 -5.02
N PHE A 265 -20.09 2.67 -5.41
CA PHE A 265 -18.70 2.93 -5.74
C PHE A 265 -18.23 2.14 -6.96
N THR A 266 -17.20 2.64 -7.63
CA THR A 266 -16.63 2.00 -8.81
C THR A 266 -15.68 0.86 -8.41
N ALA A 267 -15.82 -0.29 -9.06
CA ALA A 267 -14.93 -1.44 -8.95
C ALA A 267 -14.39 -1.82 -10.33
N LYS A 268 -13.25 -2.52 -10.39
CA LYS A 268 -12.73 -3.12 -11.62
C LYS A 268 -12.93 -4.63 -11.59
N GLU A 269 -13.51 -5.17 -12.63
CA GLU A 269 -13.74 -6.60 -12.77
C GLU A 269 -12.65 -7.23 -13.64
N TYR A 270 -11.60 -7.72 -12.98
CA TYR A 270 -10.41 -8.24 -13.68
C TYR A 270 -10.69 -9.52 -14.49
N ARG A 271 -11.72 -10.28 -14.14
CA ARG A 271 -12.13 -11.47 -14.89
C ARG A 271 -12.65 -11.14 -16.31
N HIS A 272 -13.17 -9.90 -16.47
CA HIS A 272 -13.68 -9.40 -17.74
C HIS A 272 -12.83 -8.21 -18.25
N GLY A 273 -11.51 -8.42 -18.33
CA GLY A 273 -10.60 -7.43 -18.91
C GLY A 273 -10.41 -6.12 -18.13
N GLY A 274 -10.80 -6.08 -16.85
CA GLY A 274 -10.65 -4.88 -16.02
C GLY A 274 -11.71 -3.80 -16.26
N ARG A 275 -12.86 -4.16 -16.81
CA ARG A 275 -14.01 -3.26 -17.02
C ARG A 275 -14.43 -2.61 -15.71
N LYS A 276 -14.71 -1.32 -15.75
CA LYS A 276 -15.26 -0.58 -14.61
C LYS A 276 -16.74 -0.95 -14.45
N THR A 277 -17.11 -1.35 -13.24
CA THR A 277 -18.49 -1.65 -12.83
C THR A 277 -18.85 -0.81 -11.61
N SER A 278 -20.13 -0.57 -11.41
CA SER A 278 -20.66 0.07 -10.20
C SER A 278 -21.17 -1.00 -9.23
N LEU A 279 -20.76 -0.89 -7.97
CA LEU A 279 -21.21 -1.77 -6.91
C LEU A 279 -21.95 -0.94 -5.85
N THR A 280 -23.17 -1.35 -5.51
CA THR A 280 -23.99 -0.70 -4.46
C THR A 280 -24.13 -1.62 -3.26
N LEU A 281 -23.81 -1.12 -2.07
CA LEU A 281 -23.92 -1.81 -0.78
C LEU A 281 -24.78 -0.96 0.18
N SER A 282 -25.31 -1.59 1.23
CA SER A 282 -25.75 -0.81 2.39
C SER A 282 -24.55 -0.12 3.05
N THR A 283 -24.77 1.02 3.71
CA THR A 283 -23.72 1.74 4.43
C THR A 283 -23.06 0.88 5.50
N GLN A 284 -23.83 0.04 6.20
CA GLN A 284 -23.31 -0.92 7.18
C GLN A 284 -22.38 -1.96 6.55
N GLU A 285 -22.80 -2.60 5.46
CA GLU A 285 -21.97 -3.60 4.77
C GLU A 285 -20.72 -2.98 4.18
N PHE A 286 -20.80 -1.74 3.66
CA PHE A 286 -19.63 -1.00 3.23
C PHE A 286 -18.63 -0.80 4.37
N ILE A 287 -19.10 -0.33 5.55
CA ILE A 287 -18.23 -0.11 6.71
C ILE A 287 -17.68 -1.44 7.23
N ARG A 288 -18.48 -2.48 7.30
CA ARG A 288 -18.03 -3.83 7.69
C ARG A 288 -16.90 -4.29 6.78
N ARG A 289 -17.05 -4.21 5.45
CA ARG A 289 -15.98 -4.57 4.50
C ARG A 289 -14.77 -3.66 4.64
N PHE A 290 -14.96 -2.36 4.78
CA PHE A 290 -13.85 -1.42 4.98
C PHE A 290 -13.04 -1.76 6.24
N ALA A 291 -13.72 -2.11 7.33
CA ALA A 291 -13.11 -2.47 8.62
C ALA A 291 -12.23 -3.74 8.53
N LEU A 292 -12.56 -4.72 7.67
CA LEU A 292 -11.73 -5.91 7.44
C LEU A 292 -10.28 -5.56 7.02
N HIS A 293 -10.06 -4.36 6.53
CA HIS A 293 -8.76 -3.91 6.02
C HIS A 293 -7.99 -3.02 7.01
N ILE A 294 -8.55 -2.80 8.19
CA ILE A 294 -7.86 -2.14 9.30
C ILE A 294 -6.89 -3.14 9.91
N LEU A 295 -5.61 -2.98 9.60
CA LEU A 295 -4.56 -3.88 10.04
C LEU A 295 -4.38 -3.86 11.57
N PRO A 296 -3.90 -4.95 12.17
CA PRO A 296 -3.61 -5.01 13.59
C PRO A 296 -2.72 -3.86 14.08
N LYS A 297 -2.91 -3.43 15.34
CA LYS A 297 -2.10 -2.37 15.95
C LYS A 297 -0.60 -2.71 15.85
N GLY A 298 0.20 -1.73 15.40
CA GLY A 298 1.66 -1.88 15.25
C GLY A 298 2.11 -2.73 14.06
N PHE A 299 1.21 -3.32 13.26
CA PHE A 299 1.61 -4.17 12.14
C PHE A 299 2.27 -3.38 11.01
N THR A 300 3.50 -3.72 10.66
CA THR A 300 4.26 -3.08 9.58
C THR A 300 3.79 -3.58 8.22
N ARG A 301 3.19 -2.68 7.42
CA ARG A 301 2.61 -2.99 6.11
C ARG A 301 3.61 -3.04 4.97
N ILE A 302 4.72 -2.32 5.08
CA ILE A 302 5.79 -2.25 4.08
C ILE A 302 7.05 -2.80 4.71
N ARG A 303 7.67 -3.82 4.07
CA ARG A 303 8.90 -4.43 4.58
C ARG A 303 9.97 -4.48 3.49
N HIS A 304 11.21 -4.30 3.90
CA HIS A 304 12.39 -4.27 3.04
C HIS A 304 13.29 -5.46 3.37
N TYR A 305 13.80 -6.14 2.35
CA TYR A 305 14.56 -7.37 2.50
C TYR A 305 15.85 -7.39 1.68
N GLY A 306 16.81 -8.21 2.11
CA GLY A 306 18.07 -8.45 1.40
C GLY A 306 18.87 -7.17 1.20
N ILE A 307 19.32 -6.91 -0.02
CA ILE A 307 20.11 -5.72 -0.36
C ILE A 307 19.32 -4.40 -0.26
N LEU A 308 18.01 -4.46 -0.05
CA LEU A 308 17.15 -3.31 0.18
C LEU A 308 16.71 -3.17 1.64
N SER A 309 17.22 -4.01 2.57
CA SER A 309 16.94 -3.88 4.01
C SER A 309 17.56 -2.61 4.57
N SER A 310 16.99 -2.09 5.65
CA SER A 310 17.44 -0.82 6.27
C SER A 310 18.91 -0.84 6.69
N THR A 311 19.38 -1.95 7.26
CA THR A 311 20.77 -2.13 7.68
C THR A 311 21.71 -2.12 6.47
N TRP A 312 21.36 -2.88 5.43
CA TRP A 312 22.20 -3.01 4.24
C TRP A 312 22.31 -1.70 3.45
N LYS A 313 21.20 -0.95 3.38
CA LYS A 313 21.14 0.33 2.66
C LYS A 313 22.11 1.37 3.20
N LYS A 314 22.25 1.48 4.53
CA LYS A 314 23.09 2.51 5.14
C LYS A 314 24.55 2.39 4.70
N GLU A 315 25.06 1.17 4.63
CA GLU A 315 26.49 0.93 4.44
C GLU A 315 26.87 0.62 2.99
N LYS A 316 26.04 -0.16 2.30
CA LYS A 316 26.43 -0.85 1.04
C LYS A 316 25.69 -0.35 -0.19
N LEU A 317 24.50 0.23 -0.02
CA LEU A 317 23.71 0.70 -1.17
C LEU A 317 24.43 1.81 -1.97
N PRO A 318 25.07 2.82 -1.36
CA PRO A 318 25.78 3.86 -2.11
C PRO A 318 26.92 3.30 -2.96
N LYS A 319 27.66 2.31 -2.43
CA LYS A 319 28.74 1.65 -3.19
C LYS A 319 28.20 0.88 -4.40
N LEU A 320 27.08 0.17 -4.22
CA LEU A 320 26.43 -0.56 -5.30
C LEU A 320 25.80 0.39 -6.34
N GLN A 321 25.27 1.54 -5.91
CA GLN A 321 24.78 2.58 -6.82
C GLN A 321 25.91 3.15 -7.69
N ALA A 322 27.07 3.41 -7.10
CA ALA A 322 28.24 3.88 -7.84
C ALA A 322 28.72 2.82 -8.86
N GLU A 323 28.81 1.54 -8.46
CA GLU A 323 29.20 0.43 -9.34
C GLU A 323 28.24 0.29 -10.56
N LEU A 324 26.96 0.49 -10.32
CA LEU A 324 25.93 0.39 -11.36
C LEU A 324 25.71 1.70 -12.14
N ALA A 325 26.57 2.70 -11.98
CA ALA A 325 26.45 4.02 -12.58
C ALA A 325 25.02 4.61 -12.42
N THR A 326 24.49 4.50 -11.22
CA THR A 326 23.14 4.99 -10.92
C THR A 326 23.16 6.50 -10.86
N LYS A 327 22.65 7.16 -11.89
CA LYS A 327 22.45 8.62 -11.88
C LYS A 327 21.38 8.94 -10.83
N LYS A 328 21.66 9.89 -9.93
CA LYS A 328 20.63 10.47 -9.07
C LYS A 328 19.56 11.09 -9.96
N ILE A 329 18.31 10.76 -9.72
CA ILE A 329 17.21 11.40 -10.42
C ILE A 329 17.15 12.82 -9.85
N GLU A 330 17.58 13.79 -10.63
CA GLU A 330 17.37 15.21 -10.30
C GLU A 330 15.86 15.45 -10.33
N ILE A 331 15.28 15.53 -9.15
CA ILE A 331 13.91 16.00 -9.02
C ILE A 331 14.00 17.50 -9.18
N ASN A 332 13.40 18.04 -10.24
CA ASN A 332 13.12 19.47 -10.29
C ASN A 332 12.36 19.83 -9.00
N LYS A 333 13.06 20.39 -8.03
CA LYS A 333 12.51 20.86 -6.75
C LYS A 333 11.51 22.01 -6.93
N THR A 334 11.37 22.50 -8.14
CA THR A 334 10.43 23.55 -8.54
C THR A 334 9.05 22.95 -8.86
N LYS A 335 8.42 22.28 -7.90
CA LYS A 335 7.00 22.50 -7.71
C LYS A 335 6.95 23.60 -6.66
N GLU A 336 6.80 24.80 -7.13
CA GLU A 336 6.37 25.94 -6.32
C GLU A 336 5.25 25.48 -5.40
N PRO A 337 5.25 25.86 -4.12
CA PRO A 337 4.13 25.54 -3.24
C PRO A 337 2.86 26.04 -3.90
N LEU A 338 1.93 25.15 -4.17
CA LEU A 338 0.61 25.46 -4.74
C LEU A 338 -0.03 26.51 -3.84
N CYS A 339 -0.22 27.70 -4.36
CA CYS A 339 -0.96 28.76 -3.69
C CYS A 339 -2.37 28.25 -3.36
N ILE A 340 -2.90 28.60 -2.18
CA ILE A 340 -4.30 28.31 -1.83
C ILE A 340 -5.25 28.97 -2.84
N ALA A 341 -4.84 30.09 -3.47
CA ALA A 341 -5.60 30.75 -4.53
C ALA A 341 -5.86 29.84 -5.73
N ASP A 342 -4.88 29.03 -6.17
CA ASP A 342 -5.05 28.04 -7.26
C ASP A 342 -5.95 26.88 -6.86
N ALA A 343 -6.01 26.54 -5.57
CA ALA A 343 -6.91 25.52 -5.04
C ALA A 343 -8.36 26.01 -4.87
N LEU A 344 -8.61 27.32 -4.86
CA LEU A 344 -9.88 27.97 -4.50
C LEU A 344 -10.42 28.94 -5.55
N PHE A 345 -10.08 28.84 -6.83
CA PHE A 345 -10.63 29.67 -7.90
C PHE A 345 -10.06 31.08 -8.14
N VAL A 346 -8.83 31.37 -7.74
CA VAL A 346 -8.19 32.64 -8.11
C VAL A 346 -6.95 32.38 -8.93
N LYS A 347 -7.05 32.57 -10.27
CA LYS A 347 -5.88 32.69 -11.15
C LYS A 347 -5.12 33.97 -10.81
N LYS A 348 -4.05 33.87 -10.03
CA LYS A 348 -2.97 34.88 -9.99
C LYS A 348 -1.64 34.18 -9.73
N GLU A 349 -0.72 34.43 -10.61
CA GLU A 349 0.69 34.09 -10.53
C GLU A 349 1.31 34.78 -9.31
N ASN A 350 2.04 34.05 -8.46
CA ASN A 350 2.84 34.56 -7.31
C ASN A 350 2.23 34.56 -5.89
N CYS A 351 1.60 33.50 -5.47
CA CYS A 351 1.33 33.29 -4.03
C CYS A 351 2.32 32.26 -3.43
N ILE A 352 3.36 32.70 -2.76
CA ILE A 352 4.49 31.83 -2.39
C ILE A 352 4.61 31.55 -0.88
N GLN A 353 3.94 32.29 0.00
CA GLN A 353 4.10 32.12 1.46
C GLN A 353 2.80 32.25 2.26
N PHE A 354 2.67 31.42 3.29
CA PHE A 354 1.60 31.48 4.29
C PHE A 354 2.21 31.71 5.67
N SER A 355 1.76 32.75 6.38
CA SER A 355 2.00 32.90 7.80
C SER A 355 0.90 32.17 8.60
N CYS A 356 1.29 31.29 9.51
CA CYS A 356 0.38 30.69 10.49
C CYS A 356 0.08 31.75 11.56
N LEU A 357 -1.18 32.19 11.65
CA LEU A 357 -1.58 33.26 12.56
C LEU A 357 -2.00 32.76 13.94
N MET A 358 -2.62 31.61 14.07
CA MET A 358 -3.07 31.02 15.33
C MET A 358 -3.36 29.52 15.24
N ASP A 359 -3.00 28.77 16.28
CA ASP A 359 -3.53 27.44 16.52
C ASP A 359 -4.94 27.58 17.10
N VAL A 360 -5.94 27.11 16.37
CA VAL A 360 -7.32 27.06 16.85
C VAL A 360 -7.45 25.79 17.69
N GLY A 361 -7.41 25.97 19.01
CA GLY A 361 -7.67 24.91 19.98
C GLY A 361 -9.07 24.33 19.84
N LEU A 362 -9.35 23.27 20.56
CA LEU A 362 -10.69 22.69 20.73
C LEU A 362 -11.59 23.71 21.44
N LEU A 363 -12.48 24.36 20.72
CA LEU A 363 -13.68 25.00 21.26
C LEU A 363 -14.82 24.00 21.23
#